data_08d385603b0b731914516b9cf564f2d2
#
_entry.id   08d385603b0b731914516b9cf564f2d2
#
_cell.length_a   1.000
_cell.length_b   1.000
_cell.length_c   1.000
_cell.angle_alpha   90.00
_cell.angle_beta   90.00
_cell.angle_gamma   90.00
#
_symmetry.space_group_name_H-M   'P 1'
#
loop_
_entity.id
_entity.type
_entity.pdbx_description
1 polymer ?
#
loop_
_entity_poly.entity_id
_entity_poly.type
_entity_poly.pdbx_seq_one_letter_code
_entity_poly.pdbx_strand_id
1 'polypeptide(L)'
;ETLTRIYGTAFFDKKDLAEHLERIEQAKARDHRRLGPELDLFMFDQVAAGMPFWLPNGTVLLELIEREVRIQLDRSGYQEIATPHVMDEELWHRSGHYENYVDDMYFMEVDERRFALRPMNCPGACLVYGHERHSYRDLPLRLAEFGRVTRNEREGVLHGLLRVRAFTQDDAHVYCTEDQIESEVADICRSIDELYAR
;
A
#
# COMPACT_ATOMS: atom_id res chain seq x y z
N GLU A 1 16.97 39.09 -2.72
CA GLU A 1 17.20 38.74 -1.32
C GLU A 1 17.19 37.23 -1.17
N THR A 2 18.20 36.66 -0.48
CA THR A 2 18.27 35.23 -0.21
C THR A 2 17.71 34.99 1.18
N LEU A 3 16.67 34.18 1.28
CA LEU A 3 16.08 33.79 2.57
C LEU A 3 16.68 32.46 3.03
N THR A 4 17.06 32.38 4.30
CA THR A 4 17.48 31.14 4.95
C THR A 4 16.34 30.58 5.79
N ARG A 5 15.94 29.33 5.53
CA ARG A 5 14.94 28.63 6.32
C ARG A 5 15.65 27.65 7.25
N ILE A 6 15.37 27.78 8.55
CA ILE A 6 15.92 26.89 9.58
C ILE A 6 14.80 25.98 10.06
N TYR A 7 15.03 24.67 10.00
CA TYR A 7 14.14 23.66 10.57
C TYR A 7 14.75 23.14 11.86
N GLY A 8 13.93 22.99 12.88
CA GLY A 8 14.36 22.48 14.16
C GLY A 8 13.20 21.85 14.92
N THR A 9 13.54 21.10 15.94
CA THR A 9 12.58 20.59 16.91
C THR A 9 13.07 20.90 18.32
N ALA A 10 12.16 21.03 19.27
CA ALA A 10 12.47 21.39 20.66
C ALA A 10 11.86 20.35 21.61
N PHE A 11 12.55 20.08 22.71
CA PHE A 11 12.14 19.17 23.76
C PHE A 11 12.19 19.86 25.12
N PHE A 12 11.39 19.37 26.06
CA PHE A 12 11.36 19.94 27.41
C PHE A 12 12.61 19.58 28.24
N ASP A 13 13.26 18.45 27.92
CA ASP A 13 14.49 18.04 28.60
C ASP A 13 15.55 17.49 27.62
N LYS A 14 16.78 17.34 28.15
CA LYS A 14 17.94 16.88 27.37
C LYS A 14 17.88 15.40 27.04
N LYS A 15 17.17 14.59 27.83
CA LYS A 15 17.06 13.14 27.60
C LYS A 15 16.20 12.89 26.38
N ASP A 16 15.04 13.52 26.29
CA ASP A 16 14.15 13.41 25.15
C ASP A 16 14.81 13.87 23.84
N LEU A 17 15.60 14.96 23.93
CA LEU A 17 16.40 15.40 22.79
C LEU A 17 17.43 14.36 22.37
N ALA A 18 18.16 13.77 23.32
CA ALA A 18 19.16 12.74 23.01
C ALA A 18 18.53 11.50 22.39
N GLU A 19 17.42 11.02 22.92
CA GLU A 19 16.67 9.89 22.36
C GLU A 19 16.14 10.20 20.96
N HIS A 20 15.69 11.43 20.71
CA HIS A 20 15.26 11.84 19.37
C HIS A 20 16.41 11.88 18.38
N LEU A 21 17.57 12.43 18.77
CA LEU A 21 18.76 12.45 17.91
C LEU A 21 19.25 11.04 17.59
N GLU A 22 19.26 10.15 18.57
CA GLU A 22 19.61 8.75 18.35
C GLU A 22 18.63 8.08 17.36
N ARG A 23 17.33 8.29 17.50
CA ARG A 23 16.33 7.79 16.52
C ARG A 23 16.57 8.31 15.10
N ILE A 24 16.97 9.60 14.96
CA ILE A 24 17.31 10.15 13.65
C ILE A 24 18.53 9.42 13.05
N GLU A 25 19.57 9.20 13.83
CA GLU A 25 20.77 8.48 13.33
C GLU A 25 20.45 7.02 12.97
N GLN A 26 19.64 6.34 13.77
CA GLN A 26 19.16 4.99 13.45
C GLN A 26 18.29 4.99 12.18
N ALA A 27 17.43 5.99 11.99
CA ALA A 27 16.62 6.12 10.77
C ALA A 27 17.51 6.32 9.52
N LYS A 28 18.55 7.16 9.61
CA LYS A 28 19.53 7.33 8.52
C LYS A 28 20.26 6.04 8.22
N ALA A 29 20.66 5.28 9.26
CA ALA A 29 21.34 4.00 9.10
C ALA A 29 20.46 2.93 8.42
N ARG A 30 19.13 3.06 8.52
CA ARG A 30 18.14 2.14 7.93
C ARG A 30 17.48 2.70 6.66
N ASP A 31 17.99 3.81 6.12
CA ASP A 31 17.39 4.45 4.94
C ASP A 31 17.46 3.48 3.75
N HIS A 32 16.30 3.10 3.23
CA HIS A 32 16.17 2.21 2.09
C HIS A 32 16.86 2.73 0.82
N ARG A 33 17.01 4.05 0.67
CA ARG A 33 17.70 4.68 -0.47
C ARG A 33 19.21 4.42 -0.42
N ARG A 34 19.75 4.12 0.77
CA ARG A 34 21.13 3.69 0.98
C ARG A 34 21.23 2.17 0.92
N LEU A 35 20.43 1.48 1.71
CA LEU A 35 20.49 0.01 1.81
C LEU A 35 20.07 -0.70 0.52
N GLY A 36 19.13 -0.12 -0.24
CA GLY A 36 18.66 -0.69 -1.50
C GLY A 36 19.80 -0.95 -2.50
N PRO A 37 20.59 0.08 -2.88
CA PRO A 37 21.74 -0.09 -3.74
C PRO A 37 22.88 -0.90 -3.08
N GLU A 38 23.17 -0.70 -1.78
CA GLU A 38 24.24 -1.43 -1.08
C GLU A 38 24.01 -2.95 -1.06
N LEU A 39 22.75 -3.38 -1.02
CA LEU A 39 22.35 -4.78 -0.94
C LEU A 39 21.77 -5.34 -2.25
N ASP A 40 21.82 -4.57 -3.33
CA ASP A 40 21.22 -4.93 -4.63
C ASP A 40 19.76 -5.36 -4.52
N LEU A 41 18.94 -4.55 -3.81
CA LEU A 41 17.53 -4.88 -3.59
C LEU A 41 16.63 -4.37 -4.72
N PHE A 42 16.84 -3.13 -5.16
CA PHE A 42 16.03 -2.50 -6.20
C PHE A 42 16.79 -1.39 -6.89
N MET A 43 16.29 -1.01 -8.06
CA MET A 43 16.77 0.16 -8.81
C MET A 43 15.59 0.94 -9.38
N PHE A 44 15.86 2.20 -9.75
CA PHE A 44 14.97 3.02 -10.56
C PHE A 44 15.61 3.30 -11.90
N ASP A 45 14.80 3.34 -12.96
CA ASP A 45 15.23 3.72 -14.30
C ASP A 45 14.22 4.71 -14.92
N GLN A 46 14.70 5.59 -15.81
CA GLN A 46 13.85 6.59 -16.44
C GLN A 46 12.78 6.00 -17.35
N VAL A 47 12.99 4.80 -17.86
CA VAL A 47 12.00 4.08 -18.69
C VAL A 47 10.71 3.80 -17.92
N ALA A 48 10.78 3.75 -16.57
CA ALA A 48 9.65 3.59 -15.68
C ALA A 48 9.79 4.52 -14.46
N ALA A 49 9.81 5.82 -14.73
CA ALA A 49 10.06 6.84 -13.72
C ALA A 49 9.09 6.72 -12.53
N GLY A 50 9.64 6.59 -11.32
CA GLY A 50 8.88 6.43 -10.09
C GLY A 50 8.31 5.01 -9.87
N MET A 51 8.72 4.01 -10.65
CA MET A 51 8.35 2.62 -10.46
C MET A 51 9.62 1.79 -10.17
N PRO A 52 9.73 1.12 -9.03
CA PRO A 52 10.92 0.36 -8.69
C PRO A 52 11.03 -0.93 -9.52
N PHE A 53 12.24 -1.24 -9.97
CA PHE A 53 12.63 -2.55 -10.47
C PHE A 53 13.23 -3.33 -9.31
N TRP A 54 12.62 -4.43 -8.94
CA TRP A 54 13.15 -5.31 -7.91
C TRP A 54 14.22 -6.23 -8.49
N LEU A 55 15.40 -6.21 -7.88
CA LEU A 55 16.51 -7.05 -8.25
C LEU A 55 16.38 -8.43 -7.58
N PRO A 56 17.20 -9.44 -7.93
CA PRO A 56 17.07 -10.78 -7.38
C PRO A 56 17.03 -10.83 -5.85
N ASN A 57 17.92 -10.10 -5.16
CA ASN A 57 17.94 -10.05 -3.70
C ASN A 57 16.66 -9.41 -3.13
N GLY A 58 16.18 -8.34 -3.77
CA GLY A 58 14.94 -7.68 -3.39
C GLY A 58 13.70 -8.55 -3.61
N THR A 59 13.68 -9.34 -4.69
CA THR A 59 12.59 -10.28 -4.95
C THR A 59 12.52 -11.36 -3.88
N VAL A 60 13.64 -11.91 -3.45
CA VAL A 60 13.68 -12.87 -2.32
C VAL A 60 13.12 -12.25 -1.05
N LEU A 61 13.50 -10.99 -0.75
CA LEU A 61 12.98 -10.27 0.42
C LEU A 61 11.46 -10.07 0.34
N LEU A 62 10.96 -9.65 -0.83
CA LEU A 62 9.51 -9.51 -1.04
C LEU A 62 8.77 -10.83 -0.83
N GLU A 63 9.25 -11.93 -1.43
CA GLU A 63 8.64 -13.25 -1.28
C GLU A 63 8.60 -13.70 0.18
N LEU A 64 9.64 -13.42 0.96
CA LEU A 64 9.68 -13.74 2.39
C LEU A 64 8.64 -12.92 3.17
N ILE A 65 8.54 -11.63 2.90
CA ILE A 65 7.54 -10.74 3.54
C ILE A 65 6.14 -11.19 3.17
N GLU A 66 5.86 -11.41 1.88
CA GLU A 66 4.54 -11.86 1.42
C GLU A 66 4.14 -13.22 2.03
N ARG A 67 5.10 -14.13 2.21
CA ARG A 67 4.84 -15.42 2.86
C ARG A 67 4.46 -15.25 4.33
N GLU A 68 5.16 -14.38 5.07
CA GLU A 68 4.82 -14.11 6.47
C GLU A 68 3.44 -13.45 6.60
N VAL A 69 3.12 -12.51 5.71
CA VAL A 69 1.80 -11.88 5.67
C VAL A 69 0.71 -12.91 5.35
N ARG A 70 0.92 -13.82 4.36
CA ARG A 70 -0.04 -14.89 4.05
C ARG A 70 -0.29 -15.81 5.24
N ILE A 71 0.75 -16.15 5.98
CA ILE A 71 0.59 -16.96 7.22
C ILE A 71 -0.29 -16.23 8.24
N GLN A 72 -0.10 -14.91 8.38
CA GLN A 72 -0.91 -14.10 9.30
C GLN A 72 -2.37 -13.98 8.81
N LEU A 73 -2.58 -13.74 7.53
CA LEU A 73 -3.90 -13.66 6.91
C LEU A 73 -4.68 -14.97 7.06
N ASP A 74 -4.03 -16.12 6.76
CA ASP A 74 -4.63 -17.45 6.90
C ASP A 74 -5.06 -17.73 8.34
N ARG A 75 -4.21 -17.43 9.33
CA ARG A 75 -4.54 -17.55 10.76
C ARG A 75 -5.72 -16.68 11.19
N SER A 76 -5.87 -15.53 10.56
CA SER A 76 -6.95 -14.57 10.83
C SER A 76 -8.21 -14.83 9.99
N GLY A 77 -8.24 -15.93 9.22
CA GLY A 77 -9.39 -16.35 8.42
C GLY A 77 -9.69 -15.49 7.19
N TYR A 78 -8.68 -14.83 6.63
CA TYR A 78 -8.80 -14.13 5.35
C TYR A 78 -8.74 -15.10 4.18
N GLN A 79 -9.52 -14.82 3.16
CA GLN A 79 -9.49 -15.49 1.88
C GLN A 79 -8.74 -14.62 0.87
N GLU A 80 -7.67 -15.16 0.27
CA GLU A 80 -6.89 -14.42 -0.73
C GLU A 80 -7.65 -14.39 -2.06
N ILE A 81 -7.76 -13.20 -2.64
CA ILE A 81 -8.34 -12.95 -3.97
C ILE A 81 -7.30 -12.30 -4.87
N ALA A 82 -7.56 -12.29 -6.16
CA ALA A 82 -6.78 -11.55 -7.14
C ALA A 82 -7.74 -10.89 -8.14
N THR A 83 -7.67 -9.56 -8.24
CA THR A 83 -8.53 -8.80 -9.15
C THR A 83 -7.73 -8.22 -10.33
N PRO A 84 -8.37 -7.95 -11.49
CA PRO A 84 -7.69 -7.42 -12.66
C PRO A 84 -6.98 -6.09 -12.39
N HIS A 85 -5.82 -5.91 -13.04
CA HIS A 85 -5.03 -4.69 -12.92
C HIS A 85 -5.56 -3.53 -13.78
N VAL A 86 -6.21 -3.87 -14.89
CA VAL A 86 -6.83 -2.94 -15.83
C VAL A 86 -8.34 -3.15 -15.76
N MET A 87 -9.08 -2.08 -15.52
CA MET A 87 -10.53 -2.10 -15.39
C MET A 87 -11.17 -0.97 -16.18
N ASP A 88 -12.42 -1.18 -16.60
CA ASP A 88 -13.22 -0.19 -17.32
C ASP A 88 -13.41 1.08 -16.47
N GLU A 89 -13.37 2.25 -17.12
CA GLU A 89 -13.53 3.55 -16.48
C GLU A 89 -14.86 3.68 -15.73
N GLU A 90 -15.91 3.03 -16.22
CA GLU A 90 -17.23 3.06 -15.59
C GLU A 90 -17.21 2.57 -14.14
N LEU A 91 -16.34 1.63 -13.80
CA LEU A 91 -16.17 1.17 -12.42
C LEU A 91 -15.71 2.29 -11.48
N TRP A 92 -14.86 3.17 -11.98
CA TRP A 92 -14.32 4.30 -11.20
C TRP A 92 -15.36 5.39 -10.99
N HIS A 93 -16.25 5.62 -11.95
CA HIS A 93 -17.42 6.49 -11.78
C HIS A 93 -18.38 5.93 -10.74
N ARG A 94 -18.75 4.64 -10.85
CA ARG A 94 -19.67 3.99 -9.90
C ARG A 94 -19.17 4.00 -8.47
N SER A 95 -17.87 3.93 -8.28
CA SER A 95 -17.22 3.89 -6.95
C SER A 95 -16.84 5.28 -6.41
N GLY A 96 -17.06 6.37 -7.18
CA GLY A 96 -16.72 7.74 -6.80
C GLY A 96 -15.21 8.04 -6.83
N HIS A 97 -14.39 7.12 -7.34
CA HIS A 97 -12.95 7.36 -7.44
C HIS A 97 -12.61 8.33 -8.56
N TYR A 98 -13.37 8.35 -9.63
CA TYR A 98 -13.12 9.22 -10.77
C TYR A 98 -13.14 10.69 -10.36
N GLU A 99 -14.19 11.13 -9.67
CA GLU A 99 -14.38 12.53 -9.27
C GLU A 99 -13.30 13.04 -8.31
N ASN A 100 -12.71 12.14 -7.54
CA ASN A 100 -11.73 12.49 -6.50
C ASN A 100 -10.27 12.26 -6.90
N TYR A 101 -9.99 11.36 -7.86
CA TYR A 101 -8.64 10.88 -8.14
C TYR A 101 -8.30 10.81 -9.62
N VAL A 102 -9.11 11.42 -10.52
CA VAL A 102 -8.89 11.35 -11.98
C VAL A 102 -7.47 11.80 -12.40
N ASP A 103 -6.93 12.83 -11.75
CA ASP A 103 -5.59 13.37 -12.05
C ASP A 103 -4.46 12.40 -11.68
N ASP A 104 -4.72 11.50 -10.73
CA ASP A 104 -3.79 10.50 -10.24
C ASP A 104 -3.97 9.13 -10.92
N MET A 105 -4.80 9.04 -11.96
CA MET A 105 -5.07 7.79 -12.67
C MET A 105 -4.38 7.74 -14.03
N TYR A 106 -3.95 6.55 -14.43
CA TYR A 106 -3.49 6.26 -15.80
C TYR A 106 -4.62 5.66 -16.61
N PHE A 107 -4.96 6.33 -17.71
CA PHE A 107 -5.99 5.87 -18.64
C PHE A 107 -5.39 5.33 -19.93
N MET A 108 -6.09 4.39 -20.56
CA MET A 108 -5.79 3.85 -21.87
C MET A 108 -7.10 3.63 -22.65
N GLU A 109 -7.02 3.72 -23.96
CA GLU A 109 -8.13 3.42 -24.87
C GLU A 109 -7.88 2.11 -25.60
N VAL A 110 -8.83 1.20 -25.56
CA VAL A 110 -8.78 -0.11 -26.23
C VAL A 110 -10.15 -0.37 -26.82
N ASP A 111 -10.22 -0.60 -28.13
CA ASP A 111 -11.46 -0.90 -28.87
C ASP A 111 -12.58 0.13 -28.59
N GLU A 112 -12.26 1.41 -28.69
CA GLU A 112 -13.17 2.54 -28.45
C GLU A 112 -13.74 2.60 -27.00
N ARG A 113 -13.15 1.86 -26.07
CA ARG A 113 -13.48 1.88 -24.65
C ARG A 113 -12.32 2.42 -23.83
N ARG A 114 -12.63 3.16 -22.79
CA ARG A 114 -11.63 3.74 -21.90
C ARG A 114 -11.47 2.87 -20.66
N PHE A 115 -10.23 2.49 -20.37
CA PHE A 115 -9.83 1.71 -19.21
C PHE A 115 -8.86 2.51 -18.37
N ALA A 116 -8.70 2.11 -17.12
CA ALA A 116 -7.66 2.65 -16.24
C ALA A 116 -6.85 1.54 -15.57
N LEU A 117 -5.57 1.82 -15.31
CA LEU A 117 -4.81 1.08 -14.33
C LEU A 117 -5.37 1.38 -12.94
N ARG A 118 -5.65 0.35 -12.16
CA ARG A 118 -6.29 0.53 -10.86
C ARG A 118 -5.44 1.37 -9.90
N PRO A 119 -5.98 2.48 -9.37
CA PRO A 119 -5.32 3.28 -8.34
C PRO A 119 -5.56 2.73 -6.92
N MET A 120 -6.60 1.87 -6.77
CA MET A 120 -7.05 1.23 -5.54
C MET A 120 -7.64 -0.15 -5.81
N ASN A 121 -7.66 -1.02 -4.80
CA ASN A 121 -8.17 -2.39 -4.91
C ASN A 121 -9.65 -2.51 -4.54
N CYS A 122 -10.18 -1.57 -3.76
CA CYS A 122 -11.53 -1.62 -3.18
C CYS A 122 -12.66 -1.96 -4.17
N PRO A 123 -12.76 -1.32 -5.35
CA PRO A 123 -13.85 -1.64 -6.28
C PRO A 123 -13.80 -3.08 -6.81
N GLY A 124 -12.59 -3.61 -7.03
CA GLY A 124 -12.40 -5.00 -7.42
C GLY A 124 -12.85 -5.98 -6.34
N ALA A 125 -12.47 -5.75 -5.09
CA ALA A 125 -12.90 -6.55 -3.95
C ALA A 125 -14.43 -6.52 -3.77
N CYS A 126 -15.06 -5.35 -3.94
CA CYS A 126 -16.51 -5.22 -3.91
C CYS A 126 -17.22 -6.00 -5.03
N LEU A 127 -16.63 -6.07 -6.22
CA LEU A 127 -17.17 -6.90 -7.31
C LEU A 127 -17.07 -8.39 -6.99
N VAL A 128 -15.98 -8.83 -6.38
CA VAL A 128 -15.83 -10.23 -5.93
C VAL A 128 -16.86 -10.55 -4.85
N TYR A 129 -17.01 -9.70 -3.83
CA TYR A 129 -18.03 -9.86 -2.81
C TYR A 129 -19.44 -9.91 -3.40
N GLY A 130 -19.75 -9.04 -4.36
CA GLY A 130 -21.06 -8.98 -5.01
C GLY A 130 -21.33 -10.09 -6.04
N HIS A 131 -20.36 -10.98 -6.31
CA HIS A 131 -20.51 -12.09 -7.25
C HIS A 131 -21.55 -13.11 -6.78
N GLU A 132 -21.66 -13.33 -5.47
CA GLU A 132 -22.60 -14.24 -4.84
C GLU A 132 -23.51 -13.51 -3.85
N ARG A 133 -24.62 -14.15 -3.48
CA ARG A 133 -25.49 -13.66 -2.41
C ARG A 133 -25.00 -14.19 -1.07
N HIS A 134 -24.65 -13.30 -0.17
CA HIS A 134 -24.26 -13.63 1.19
C HIS A 134 -25.41 -13.47 2.17
N SER A 135 -25.48 -14.37 3.14
CA SER A 135 -26.34 -14.24 4.32
C SER A 135 -25.60 -13.43 5.40
N TYR A 136 -26.36 -12.74 6.26
CA TYR A 136 -25.77 -12.12 7.45
C TYR A 136 -25.02 -13.13 8.36
N ARG A 137 -25.31 -14.43 8.21
CA ARG A 137 -24.64 -15.52 8.95
C ARG A 137 -23.25 -15.87 8.40
N ASP A 138 -22.97 -15.42 7.18
CA ASP A 138 -21.66 -15.66 6.54
C ASP A 138 -20.65 -14.57 6.96
N LEU A 139 -21.13 -13.53 7.65
CA LEU A 139 -20.30 -12.42 8.12
C LEU A 139 -19.68 -12.70 9.50
N PRO A 140 -18.47 -12.24 9.78
CA PRO A 140 -17.64 -11.40 8.90
C PRO A 140 -16.99 -12.19 7.77
N LEU A 141 -17.00 -11.66 6.56
CA LEU A 141 -16.28 -12.20 5.42
C LEU A 141 -15.06 -11.33 5.16
N ARG A 142 -13.87 -11.95 5.15
CA ARG A 142 -12.60 -11.24 5.05
C ARG A 142 -11.92 -11.62 3.75
N LEU A 143 -11.74 -10.65 2.85
CA LEU A 143 -11.03 -10.82 1.58
C LEU A 143 -9.72 -10.04 1.64
N ALA A 144 -8.62 -10.67 1.23
CA ALA A 144 -7.30 -10.03 1.16
C ALA A 144 -6.71 -10.16 -0.24
N GLU A 145 -5.90 -9.19 -0.64
CA GLU A 145 -5.23 -9.18 -1.94
C GLU A 145 -3.84 -8.55 -1.83
N PHE A 146 -2.82 -9.20 -2.38
CA PHE A 146 -1.56 -8.53 -2.71
C PHE A 146 -1.77 -7.69 -3.97
N GLY A 147 -2.45 -6.56 -3.76
CA GLY A 147 -2.96 -5.73 -4.82
C GLY A 147 -1.92 -4.74 -5.35
N ARG A 148 -1.45 -4.94 -6.59
CA ARG A 148 -0.61 -3.93 -7.24
C ARG A 148 -1.47 -2.78 -7.74
N VAL A 149 -1.18 -1.57 -7.25
CA VAL A 149 -1.85 -0.32 -7.64
C VAL A 149 -0.88 0.61 -8.35
N THR A 150 -1.42 1.48 -9.19
CA THR A 150 -0.63 2.41 -10.01
C THR A 150 -1.25 3.80 -9.93
N ARG A 151 -0.46 4.79 -9.51
CA ARG A 151 -0.89 6.19 -9.33
C ARG A 151 0.01 7.13 -10.11
N ASN A 152 -0.59 8.06 -10.85
CA ASN A 152 0.13 9.07 -11.62
C ASN A 152 0.66 10.20 -10.73
N GLU A 153 1.50 9.82 -9.76
CA GLU A 153 2.13 10.77 -8.85
C GLU A 153 3.01 11.77 -9.61
N ARG A 154 2.97 13.04 -9.22
CA ARG A 154 3.82 14.08 -9.80
C ARG A 154 5.29 13.80 -9.49
N GLU A 155 6.19 14.11 -10.43
CA GLU A 155 7.62 13.85 -10.26
C GLU A 155 8.21 14.48 -8.98
N GLY A 156 7.81 15.71 -8.66
CA GLY A 156 8.32 16.46 -7.51
C GLY A 156 7.93 15.91 -6.14
N VAL A 157 7.04 14.90 -6.05
CA VAL A 157 6.65 14.28 -4.77
C VAL A 157 7.19 12.87 -4.60
N LEU A 158 7.85 12.32 -5.62
CA LEU A 158 8.44 10.98 -5.54
C LEU A 158 9.56 10.93 -4.50
N HIS A 159 9.59 9.86 -3.69
CA HIS A 159 10.56 9.75 -2.59
C HIS A 159 10.96 8.29 -2.31
N GLY A 160 12.00 7.81 -2.98
CA GLY A 160 12.48 6.43 -2.83
C GLY A 160 11.34 5.42 -3.00
N LEU A 161 11.22 4.46 -2.07
CA LEU A 161 10.09 3.52 -1.99
C LEU A 161 8.89 4.07 -1.20
N LEU A 162 9.04 5.20 -0.51
CA LEU A 162 7.97 5.77 0.33
C LEU A 162 6.86 6.43 -0.49
N ARG A 163 7.20 6.95 -1.68
CA ARG A 163 6.21 7.49 -2.62
C ARG A 163 6.62 7.18 -4.05
N VAL A 164 5.91 6.26 -4.64
CA VAL A 164 6.16 5.67 -5.95
C VAL A 164 4.90 5.68 -6.80
N ARG A 165 5.03 5.45 -8.11
CA ARG A 165 3.90 5.37 -9.04
C ARG A 165 3.29 3.97 -9.15
N ALA A 166 4.01 2.94 -8.72
CA ALA A 166 3.48 1.57 -8.67
C ALA A 166 4.03 0.85 -7.44
N PHE A 167 3.14 0.22 -6.69
CA PHE A 167 3.47 -0.55 -5.49
C PHE A 167 2.43 -1.63 -5.25
N THR A 168 2.79 -2.63 -4.45
CA THR A 168 1.88 -3.68 -4.02
C THR A 168 1.44 -3.38 -2.59
N GLN A 169 0.15 -3.49 -2.33
CA GLN A 169 -0.43 -3.39 -1.00
C GLN A 169 -0.80 -4.79 -0.51
N ASP A 170 -0.53 -5.05 0.74
CA ASP A 170 -1.23 -6.04 1.55
C ASP A 170 -2.56 -5.41 1.94
N ASP A 171 -3.56 -5.58 1.12
CA ASP A 171 -4.86 -4.91 1.24
C ASP A 171 -5.95 -5.90 1.62
N ALA A 172 -6.85 -5.48 2.48
CA ALA A 172 -7.94 -6.32 2.95
C ALA A 172 -9.26 -5.57 3.05
N HIS A 173 -10.34 -6.28 2.72
CA HIS A 173 -11.70 -5.79 2.81
C HIS A 173 -12.51 -6.74 3.69
N VAL A 174 -13.02 -6.20 4.81
CA VAL A 174 -13.84 -6.95 5.77
C VAL A 174 -15.28 -6.51 5.61
N TYR A 175 -16.13 -7.45 5.23
CA TYR A 175 -17.59 -7.26 5.15
C TYR A 175 -18.19 -7.81 6.44
N CYS A 176 -18.80 -6.93 7.25
CA CYS A 176 -19.28 -7.27 8.58
C CYS A 176 -20.57 -6.51 8.92
N THR A 177 -21.27 -6.95 9.97
CA THR A 177 -22.38 -6.20 10.56
C THR A 177 -21.86 -5.10 11.49
N GLU A 178 -22.70 -4.10 11.83
CA GLU A 178 -22.28 -2.97 12.70
C GLU A 178 -21.75 -3.44 14.05
N ASP A 179 -22.36 -4.45 14.63
CA ASP A 179 -21.96 -5.02 15.93
C ASP A 179 -20.63 -5.78 15.90
N GLN A 180 -20.16 -6.15 14.71
CA GLN A 180 -18.85 -6.81 14.50
C GLN A 180 -17.70 -5.81 14.28
N ILE A 181 -17.96 -4.54 13.98
CA ILE A 181 -16.93 -3.56 13.58
C ILE A 181 -15.83 -3.45 14.64
N GLU A 182 -16.20 -3.30 15.92
CA GLU A 182 -15.23 -3.11 17.00
C GLU A 182 -14.26 -4.30 17.12
N SER A 183 -14.79 -5.51 17.07
CA SER A 183 -13.95 -6.72 17.13
C SER A 183 -13.06 -6.88 15.92
N GLU A 184 -13.55 -6.61 14.70
CA GLU A 184 -12.76 -6.70 13.47
C GLU A 184 -11.63 -5.68 13.46
N VAL A 185 -11.89 -4.43 13.87
CA VAL A 185 -10.84 -3.41 13.98
C VAL A 185 -9.78 -3.79 15.02
N ALA A 186 -10.21 -4.31 16.18
CA ALA A 186 -9.27 -4.76 17.22
C ALA A 186 -8.40 -5.93 16.73
N ASP A 187 -8.96 -6.86 15.95
CA ASP A 187 -8.23 -8.00 15.39
C ASP A 187 -7.21 -7.53 14.33
N ILE A 188 -7.57 -6.59 13.48
CA ILE A 188 -6.65 -5.98 12.49
C ILE A 188 -5.49 -5.30 13.21
N CYS A 189 -5.75 -4.46 14.24
CA CYS A 189 -4.69 -3.81 15.00
C CYS A 189 -3.75 -4.82 15.66
N ARG A 190 -4.28 -5.89 16.24
CA ARG A 190 -3.49 -6.96 16.86
C ARG A 190 -2.62 -7.67 15.83
N SER A 191 -3.17 -7.98 14.66
CA SER A 191 -2.44 -8.62 13.57
C SER A 191 -1.28 -7.77 13.07
N ILE A 192 -1.48 -6.45 12.98
CA ILE A 192 -0.44 -5.49 12.61
C ILE A 192 0.67 -5.46 13.67
N ASP A 193 0.31 -5.35 14.95
CA ASP A 193 1.27 -5.34 16.06
C ASP A 193 2.11 -6.62 16.09
N GLU A 194 1.49 -7.78 15.90
CA GLU A 194 2.18 -9.07 15.84
C GLU A 194 3.15 -9.18 14.65
N LEU A 195 2.78 -8.63 13.50
CA LEU A 195 3.64 -8.62 12.31
C LEU A 195 4.87 -7.73 12.50
N TYR A 196 4.67 -6.52 13.05
CA TYR A 196 5.76 -5.57 13.25
C TYR A 196 6.63 -5.85 14.48
N ALA A 197 6.21 -6.73 15.38
CA ALA A 197 7.02 -7.17 16.52
C ALA A 197 8.08 -8.23 16.17
N ARG A 198 8.09 -8.73 14.92
CA ARG A 198 9.06 -9.72 14.40
C ARG A 198 10.27 -9.04 13.82
#